data_19a1139748611365ecf3a292f36a0620
#
_entry.id   19a1139748611365ecf3a292f36a0620
#
_cell.length_a   1.000
_cell.length_b   1.000
_cell.length_c   1.000
_cell.angle_alpha   90.00
_cell.angle_beta   90.00
_cell.angle_gamma   90.00
#
_symmetry.space_group_name_H-M   'P 1'
#
loop_
_entity.id
_entity.type
_entity.pdbx_description
1 polymer ?
#
loop_
_entity_poly.entity_id
_entity_poly.type
_entity_poly.pdbx_seq_one_letter_code
_entity_poly.pdbx_strand_id
1 'polypeptide(L)'
;MRAKLIILLVAYIGGLYGQKEDYQWVMGDHHRPHFIQNGDTVFGPIRIDFTYDPVKVYYDGGPKFSIASSNASICDPNTGQLIAYSNGQAIADGQHTIIEDTINYDLDVKFGCREWEVCSYTHPVTKILDLNGLYGLQNIMMLPHGDGIVMVQSSFQYCTIFDNYRLIYHTLRNDSVSNEISLINRDKLVIQEPIDDNISACRHANGRDGWIIVRSYEKDEMLVFLLDDNGISYKHGIITGGFIDVRSRASCSNFSPDGRYFSFYHIPKDYMGIVTISEFDRCTGEFSHFIRDTLPRNGFGGLGIAFSPDSRYLYAGNSYEIFQYDMYSLDVLGSREIVATYDGFSSVLPGSGSLNPVTPDFFIPAPDGKIYTISSNTANEYLSTIEFPDEKGAECTVRQHSLKLPTNVFRNIPTFPNYRLGPLDGSPCDTLGIDNHPIAKYRYEPDTMDHLRIRFTDLSYFRPETWRWDFGDGSPRVNMRHPYHSYVASGTYNVCL
;
A
#
# COMPACT_ATOMS: atom_id res chain seq x y z
N MET A 1 -17.09 29.52 20.78
CA MET A 1 -16.07 28.78 21.55
C MET A 1 -16.08 27.34 21.04
N ARG A 2 -15.02 26.90 20.38
CA ARG A 2 -14.89 25.50 19.95
C ARG A 2 -14.47 24.69 21.18
N ALA A 3 -15.38 23.90 21.74
CA ALA A 3 -15.02 22.92 22.74
C ALA A 3 -14.14 21.85 22.08
N LYS A 4 -12.91 21.71 22.54
CA LYS A 4 -12.06 20.58 22.17
C LYS A 4 -12.52 19.37 22.98
N LEU A 5 -13.08 18.37 22.32
CA LEU A 5 -13.27 17.05 22.91
C LEU A 5 -11.87 16.44 23.06
N ILE A 6 -11.36 16.34 24.27
CA ILE A 6 -10.08 15.66 24.56
C ILE A 6 -10.46 14.29 25.10
N ILE A 7 -10.18 13.25 24.31
CA ILE A 7 -10.28 11.86 24.74
C ILE A 7 -8.86 11.38 25.04
N LEU A 8 -8.59 11.06 26.29
CA LEU A 8 -7.31 10.50 26.73
C LEU A 8 -7.41 8.98 26.72
N LEU A 9 -6.61 8.33 25.90
CA LEU A 9 -6.52 6.88 25.82
C LEU A 9 -5.50 6.37 26.83
N VAL A 10 -5.89 5.46 27.71
CA VAL A 10 -4.99 4.62 28.46
C VAL A 10 -5.07 3.20 27.87
N ALA A 11 -4.14 2.87 26.97
CA ALA A 11 -3.97 1.50 26.51
C ALA A 11 -3.20 0.71 27.57
N TYR A 12 -3.72 -0.43 27.97
CA TYR A 12 -3.02 -1.37 28.82
C TYR A 12 -2.01 -2.15 27.96
N ILE A 13 -0.72 -1.92 28.16
CA ILE A 13 0.37 -2.52 27.38
C ILE A 13 0.71 -3.87 28.00
N GLY A 14 0.10 -4.94 27.48
CA GLY A 14 0.70 -6.27 27.51
C GLY A 14 1.73 -6.35 26.37
N GLY A 15 2.89 -6.98 26.57
CA GLY A 15 3.97 -7.05 25.58
C GLY A 15 3.49 -7.62 24.24
N LEU A 16 3.28 -6.76 23.28
CA LEU A 16 2.56 -7.04 22.06
C LEU A 16 3.44 -6.64 20.89
N TYR A 17 3.58 -7.54 19.94
CA TYR A 17 4.08 -7.21 18.60
C TYR A 17 3.15 -6.16 18.00
N GLY A 18 3.63 -4.94 17.88
CA GLY A 18 2.91 -3.88 17.19
C GLY A 18 2.75 -4.28 15.71
N GLN A 19 1.72 -3.76 15.07
CA GLN A 19 1.41 -3.98 13.65
C GLN A 19 1.45 -2.63 12.94
N LYS A 20 2.59 -1.88 13.12
CA LYS A 20 2.71 -0.49 12.69
C LYS A 20 3.74 -0.31 11.57
N GLU A 21 4.04 -1.36 10.83
CA GLU A 21 5.08 -1.36 9.79
C GLU A 21 4.80 -0.38 8.65
N ASP A 22 3.54 0.01 8.43
CA ASP A 22 3.07 0.93 7.38
C ASP A 22 2.58 2.30 7.91
N TYR A 23 2.96 2.68 9.12
CA TYR A 23 2.44 3.89 9.78
C TYR A 23 3.03 5.20 9.25
N GLN A 24 4.14 5.17 8.52
CA GLN A 24 4.68 6.37 7.89
C GLN A 24 4.90 6.15 6.40
N TRP A 25 4.22 6.96 5.62
CA TRP A 25 4.35 6.98 4.17
C TRP A 25 5.29 8.11 3.78
N VAL A 26 6.39 7.77 3.11
CA VAL A 26 7.33 8.73 2.53
C VAL A 26 6.99 8.84 1.06
N MET A 27 6.72 10.04 0.58
CA MET A 27 6.26 10.31 -0.79
C MET A 27 6.91 11.58 -1.32
N GLY A 28 6.84 11.80 -2.62
CA GLY A 28 7.17 13.07 -3.25
C GLY A 28 8.45 13.07 -4.07
N ASP A 29 8.57 14.07 -4.93
CA ASP A 29 9.64 14.18 -5.91
C ASP A 29 10.61 15.32 -5.51
N HIS A 30 11.89 14.99 -5.33
CA HIS A 30 12.93 15.97 -4.99
C HIS A 30 13.45 16.73 -6.22
N HIS A 31 13.23 16.25 -7.43
CA HIS A 31 14.06 16.59 -8.59
C HIS A 31 13.32 17.23 -9.75
N ARG A 32 12.38 18.13 -9.47
CA ARG A 32 11.84 18.99 -10.52
C ARG A 32 12.11 20.47 -10.24
N PRO A 33 13.40 20.91 -10.30
CA PRO A 33 13.78 22.30 -10.05
C PRO A 33 13.14 23.29 -11.03
N HIS A 34 12.57 22.81 -12.15
CA HIS A 34 11.89 23.65 -13.12
C HIS A 34 10.51 24.14 -12.65
N PHE A 35 10.01 23.68 -11.51
CA PHE A 35 8.71 24.05 -10.96
C PHE A 35 8.81 24.81 -9.64
N ILE A 36 9.87 25.59 -9.46
CA ILE A 36 9.92 26.60 -8.40
C ILE A 36 9.14 27.81 -8.89
N GLN A 37 7.99 28.08 -8.28
CA GLN A 37 7.17 29.25 -8.60
C GLN A 37 7.20 30.22 -7.41
N ASN A 38 7.63 31.47 -7.66
CA ASN A 38 7.70 32.52 -6.63
C ASN A 38 8.54 32.20 -5.37
N GLY A 39 9.52 31.29 -5.50
CA GLY A 39 10.34 30.85 -4.36
C GLY A 39 9.73 29.72 -3.52
N ASP A 40 8.51 29.27 -3.85
CA ASP A 40 7.86 28.15 -3.17
C ASP A 40 8.19 26.83 -3.84
N THR A 41 8.41 25.79 -3.05
CA THR A 41 8.63 24.42 -3.51
C THR A 41 7.33 23.83 -3.99
N VAL A 42 7.16 23.71 -5.30
CA VAL A 42 5.94 23.14 -5.91
C VAL A 42 5.87 21.62 -5.81
N PHE A 43 7.02 20.98 -5.95
CA PHE A 43 7.20 19.54 -5.72
C PHE A 43 8.17 19.32 -4.56
N GLY A 44 7.96 18.30 -3.78
CA GLY A 44 8.87 17.97 -2.69
C GLY A 44 8.40 16.78 -1.89
N PRO A 45 9.30 16.22 -1.08
CA PRO A 45 8.98 15.08 -0.25
C PRO A 45 7.96 15.45 0.83
N ILE A 46 7.03 14.56 1.05
CA ILE A 46 6.02 14.66 2.10
C ILE A 46 6.02 13.39 2.94
N ARG A 47 5.54 13.55 4.16
CA ARG A 47 5.25 12.43 5.05
C ARG A 47 3.80 12.44 5.46
N ILE A 48 3.17 11.26 5.38
CA ILE A 48 1.87 10.99 5.97
C ILE A 48 2.12 10.09 7.18
N ASP A 49 1.77 10.57 8.37
CA ASP A 49 2.11 9.93 9.63
C ASP A 49 0.84 9.53 10.39
N PHE A 50 0.59 8.22 10.42
CA PHE A 50 -0.54 7.58 11.09
C PHE A 50 -0.28 7.27 12.57
N THR A 51 0.87 7.67 13.13
CA THR A 51 1.07 7.64 14.59
C THR A 51 0.23 8.70 15.31
N TYR A 52 -0.31 9.66 14.55
CA TYR A 52 -1.20 10.73 15.03
C TYR A 52 -2.65 10.43 14.64
N ASP A 53 -3.58 10.81 15.51
CA ASP A 53 -5.02 10.84 15.24
C ASP A 53 -5.56 12.25 15.58
N PRO A 54 -6.04 13.04 14.59
CA PRO A 54 -6.08 12.71 13.16
C PRO A 54 -4.70 12.60 12.51
N VAL A 55 -4.63 11.86 11.40
CA VAL A 55 -3.41 11.68 10.60
C VAL A 55 -2.73 13.01 10.31
N LYS A 56 -1.40 13.04 10.45
CA LYS A 56 -0.60 14.23 10.19
C LYS A 56 0.08 14.16 8.84
N VAL A 57 -0.06 15.23 8.05
CA VAL A 57 0.58 15.37 6.74
C VAL A 57 1.46 16.61 6.76
N TYR A 58 2.72 16.45 6.37
CA TYR A 58 3.67 17.58 6.40
C TYR A 58 4.74 17.43 5.33
N TYR A 59 5.34 18.58 4.96
CA TYR A 59 6.55 18.62 4.15
C TYR A 59 7.71 18.00 4.94
N ASP A 60 8.39 17.05 4.32
CA ASP A 60 9.54 16.35 4.90
C ASP A 60 10.81 16.67 4.12
N GLY A 61 11.55 17.67 4.55
CA GLY A 61 12.79 18.10 3.89
C GLY A 61 13.97 17.14 4.04
N GLY A 62 13.77 15.97 4.65
CA GLY A 62 14.81 14.99 4.96
C GLY A 62 15.27 14.10 3.80
N PRO A 63 14.37 13.53 2.98
CA PRO A 63 14.75 12.61 1.89
C PRO A 63 15.81 13.20 0.96
N LYS A 64 16.81 12.39 0.58
CA LYS A 64 17.96 12.82 -0.23
C LYS A 64 17.87 12.38 -1.70
N PHE A 65 16.84 11.64 -2.05
CA PHE A 65 16.58 11.17 -3.41
C PHE A 65 15.08 11.26 -3.72
N SER A 66 14.78 11.30 -5.01
CA SER A 66 13.40 11.39 -5.49
C SER A 66 12.64 10.09 -5.23
N ILE A 67 11.40 10.23 -4.79
CA ILE A 67 10.46 9.12 -4.57
C ILE A 67 9.29 9.37 -5.53
N ALA A 68 9.53 9.16 -6.83
CA ALA A 68 8.59 9.61 -7.86
C ALA A 68 7.50 8.60 -8.24
N SER A 69 7.85 7.36 -8.50
CA SER A 69 6.87 6.36 -8.97
C SER A 69 6.84 5.11 -8.09
N SER A 70 7.99 4.51 -7.85
CA SER A 70 8.12 3.32 -7.01
C SER A 70 8.57 3.72 -5.64
N ASN A 71 7.97 3.12 -4.65
CA ASN A 71 8.16 3.52 -3.28
C ASN A 71 7.83 2.37 -2.33
N ALA A 72 8.74 2.11 -1.42
CA ALA A 72 8.51 1.25 -0.27
C ALA A 72 9.08 1.90 0.97
N SER A 73 8.36 1.80 2.06
CA SER A 73 8.82 2.20 3.40
C SER A 73 8.45 1.13 4.41
N ILE A 74 9.20 1.08 5.51
CA ILE A 74 8.90 0.18 6.62
C ILE A 74 9.17 0.89 7.93
N CYS A 75 8.27 0.68 8.89
CA CYS A 75 8.34 1.25 10.22
C CYS A 75 8.56 0.18 11.28
N ASP A 76 9.01 0.62 12.44
CA ASP A 76 9.08 -0.22 13.63
C ASP A 76 7.67 -0.69 14.03
N PRO A 77 7.45 -1.99 14.17
CA PRO A 77 6.12 -2.54 14.42
C PRO A 77 5.50 -2.06 15.73
N ASN A 78 6.28 -1.67 16.71
CA ASN A 78 5.79 -1.27 18.03
C ASN A 78 5.53 0.24 18.10
N THR A 79 6.45 1.04 17.59
CA THR A 79 6.40 2.50 17.69
C THR A 79 5.75 3.17 16.49
N GLY A 80 5.82 2.55 15.29
CA GLY A 80 5.43 3.16 14.02
C GLY A 80 6.45 4.18 13.48
N GLN A 81 7.65 4.25 14.10
CA GLN A 81 8.71 5.10 13.60
C GLN A 81 9.33 4.52 12.33
N LEU A 82 9.61 5.38 11.35
CA LEU A 82 10.23 4.98 10.10
C LEU A 82 11.60 4.34 10.35
N ILE A 83 11.81 3.15 9.83
CA ILE A 83 13.09 2.42 9.88
C ILE A 83 13.87 2.66 8.59
N ALA A 84 13.24 2.40 7.44
CA ALA A 84 13.89 2.53 6.13
C ALA A 84 12.87 2.83 5.03
N TYR A 85 13.36 3.40 3.93
CA TYR A 85 12.59 3.59 2.71
C TYR A 85 13.49 3.50 1.48
N SER A 86 12.87 3.24 0.32
CA SER A 86 13.59 3.11 -0.95
C SER A 86 12.72 3.50 -2.14
N ASN A 87 13.36 3.96 -3.20
CA ASN A 87 12.77 4.18 -4.53
C ASN A 87 13.20 3.10 -5.56
N GLY A 88 13.85 2.02 -5.11
CA GLY A 88 14.38 0.94 -5.95
C GLY A 88 15.76 1.18 -6.54
N GLN A 89 16.35 2.37 -6.37
CA GLN A 89 17.72 2.70 -6.76
C GLN A 89 18.58 3.07 -5.56
N ALA A 90 17.98 3.65 -4.54
CA ALA A 90 18.63 3.99 -3.29
C ALA A 90 17.83 3.50 -2.09
N ILE A 91 18.52 3.26 -0.98
CA ILE A 91 17.95 2.94 0.31
C ILE A 91 18.44 3.98 1.31
N ALA A 92 17.53 4.49 2.13
CA ALA A 92 17.86 5.35 3.27
C ALA A 92 17.21 4.83 4.55
N ASP A 93 17.81 5.20 5.69
CA ASP A 93 17.24 4.97 7.02
C ASP A 93 16.12 5.99 7.37
N GLY A 94 15.52 5.81 8.54
CA GLY A 94 14.47 6.68 9.04
C GLY A 94 14.92 8.11 9.37
N GLN A 95 16.22 8.37 9.46
CA GLN A 95 16.86 9.68 9.65
C GLN A 95 17.30 10.30 8.32
N HIS A 96 16.94 9.67 7.18
CA HIS A 96 17.31 10.10 5.83
C HIS A 96 18.80 9.98 5.49
N THR A 97 19.55 9.14 6.22
CA THR A 97 20.92 8.79 5.86
C THR A 97 20.88 7.75 4.75
N ILE A 98 21.56 8.02 3.63
CA ILE A 98 21.68 7.06 2.53
C ILE A 98 22.54 5.89 3.00
N ILE A 99 21.96 4.68 2.98
CA ILE A 99 22.63 3.42 3.28
C ILE A 99 23.34 2.91 2.02
N GLU A 100 22.65 3.00 0.88
CA GLU A 100 23.15 2.56 -0.41
C GLU A 100 22.45 3.36 -1.52
N ASP A 101 23.18 3.82 -2.51
CA ASP A 101 22.66 4.67 -3.61
C ASP A 101 22.80 4.04 -5.00
N THR A 102 23.20 2.77 -5.07
CA THR A 102 23.49 2.07 -6.32
C THR A 102 22.93 0.66 -6.39
N ILE A 103 21.82 0.39 -5.72
CA ILE A 103 21.13 -0.90 -5.85
C ILE A 103 20.54 -1.03 -7.25
N ASN A 104 20.40 -2.28 -7.72
CA ASN A 104 19.89 -2.58 -9.06
C ASN A 104 20.76 -2.04 -10.20
N TYR A 105 22.05 -1.88 -9.95
CA TYR A 105 23.02 -1.36 -10.90
C TYR A 105 23.84 -2.52 -11.48
N ASP A 106 23.58 -2.90 -12.71
CA ASP A 106 24.43 -3.87 -13.43
C ASP A 106 25.59 -3.10 -14.09
N LEU A 107 26.74 -3.07 -13.41
CA LEU A 107 27.94 -2.39 -13.88
C LEU A 107 28.55 -3.03 -15.12
N ASP A 108 28.15 -4.26 -15.47
CA ASP A 108 28.71 -5.01 -16.59
C ASP A 108 27.95 -4.80 -17.91
N VAL A 109 26.83 -4.10 -17.90
CA VAL A 109 26.09 -3.79 -19.13
C VAL A 109 26.77 -2.63 -19.86
N LYS A 110 27.59 -2.94 -20.86
CA LYS A 110 28.08 -1.97 -21.84
C LYS A 110 26.89 -1.47 -22.66
N PHE A 111 26.47 -0.25 -22.39
CA PHE A 111 25.34 0.41 -23.02
C PHE A 111 25.52 0.53 -24.53
N GLY A 112 24.73 -0.23 -25.28
CA GLY A 112 24.54 -0.07 -26.73
C GLY A 112 23.33 0.76 -27.11
N CYS A 113 22.78 1.56 -26.19
CA CYS A 113 21.61 2.39 -26.45
C CYS A 113 21.97 3.58 -27.33
N ARG A 114 21.18 3.82 -28.39
CA ARG A 114 21.31 5.03 -29.21
C ARG A 114 20.93 6.25 -28.37
N GLU A 115 21.70 7.31 -28.51
CA GLU A 115 21.81 8.50 -27.63
C GLU A 115 20.51 9.26 -27.26
N TRP A 116 19.34 8.87 -27.71
CA TRP A 116 18.11 9.66 -27.47
C TRP A 116 16.85 8.86 -27.10
N GLU A 117 16.93 7.54 -27.02
CA GLU A 117 15.78 6.71 -26.61
C GLU A 117 15.96 6.20 -25.17
N VAL A 118 15.22 6.75 -24.23
CA VAL A 118 14.94 6.25 -22.86
C VAL A 118 16.15 6.15 -21.90
N CYS A 119 17.38 6.21 -22.39
CA CYS A 119 18.59 6.18 -21.55
C CYS A 119 18.76 7.44 -20.66
N SER A 120 17.90 8.44 -20.77
CA SER A 120 17.96 9.68 -19.99
C SER A 120 17.65 9.48 -18.49
N TYR A 121 17.17 8.31 -18.11
CA TYR A 121 16.75 8.06 -16.73
C TYR A 121 17.77 7.28 -15.88
N THR A 122 18.88 6.82 -16.47
CA THR A 122 19.87 6.00 -15.76
C THR A 122 21.29 6.17 -16.30
N HIS A 123 21.69 7.41 -16.62
CA HIS A 123 23.07 7.65 -17.09
C HIS A 123 24.05 7.54 -15.91
N PRO A 124 25.10 6.68 -16.01
CA PRO A 124 26.05 6.47 -14.91
C PRO A 124 26.98 7.65 -14.61
N VAL A 125 26.92 8.74 -15.38
CA VAL A 125 27.86 9.88 -15.29
C VAL A 125 27.30 11.08 -14.56
N THR A 126 26.00 11.20 -14.36
CA THR A 126 25.45 12.25 -13.51
C THR A 126 25.48 11.78 -12.05
N LYS A 127 26.65 11.88 -11.49
CA LYS A 127 26.87 11.68 -10.06
C LYS A 127 25.81 12.39 -9.24
N ILE A 128 25.13 11.61 -8.43
CA ILE A 128 24.66 11.97 -7.07
C ILE A 128 23.26 12.57 -6.94
N LEU A 129 22.63 13.16 -7.96
CA LEU A 129 21.42 13.95 -7.72
C LEU A 129 20.17 13.54 -8.52
N ASP A 130 20.27 12.65 -9.50
CA ASP A 130 19.15 12.28 -10.37
C ASP A 130 18.66 10.83 -10.17
N LEU A 131 18.61 10.34 -8.94
CA LEU A 131 18.01 9.08 -8.60
C LEU A 131 16.48 9.23 -8.64
N ASN A 132 15.89 9.16 -9.83
CA ASN A 132 14.46 9.35 -10.06
C ASN A 132 13.61 8.15 -9.64
N GLY A 133 14.22 7.06 -9.19
CA GLY A 133 13.55 5.83 -8.84
C GLY A 133 13.17 4.96 -10.03
N LEU A 134 12.67 3.77 -9.75
CA LEU A 134 12.16 2.86 -10.76
C LEU A 134 10.79 3.32 -11.27
N TYR A 135 10.53 3.09 -12.56
CA TYR A 135 9.21 3.26 -13.15
C TYR A 135 8.41 1.97 -12.98
N GLY A 136 7.35 2.03 -12.22
CA GLY A 136 6.43 0.93 -11.97
C GLY A 136 5.54 1.27 -10.78
N LEU A 137 4.41 0.59 -10.65
CA LEU A 137 3.43 0.95 -9.63
C LEU A 137 3.65 0.19 -8.32
N GLN A 138 4.06 -1.08 -8.42
CA GLN A 138 4.26 -1.98 -7.28
C GLN A 138 5.53 -2.83 -7.45
N ASN A 139 6.58 -2.25 -7.97
CA ASN A 139 7.80 -2.99 -8.32
C ASN A 139 8.82 -3.11 -7.18
N ILE A 140 8.48 -2.62 -6.01
CA ILE A 140 9.35 -2.69 -4.83
C ILE A 140 8.51 -2.91 -3.57
N MET A 141 8.99 -3.73 -2.65
CA MET A 141 8.32 -4.03 -1.39
C MET A 141 9.32 -4.36 -0.29
N MET A 142 9.05 -3.94 0.94
CA MET A 142 9.84 -4.27 2.11
C MET A 142 9.06 -5.21 3.01
N LEU A 143 9.68 -6.32 3.43
CA LEU A 143 9.10 -7.33 4.32
C LEU A 143 9.96 -7.48 5.57
N PRO A 144 9.36 -7.47 6.77
CA PRO A 144 10.08 -7.84 7.97
C PRO A 144 10.43 -9.33 7.90
N HIS A 145 11.67 -9.68 8.24
CA HIS A 145 12.13 -11.06 8.23
C HIS A 145 13.21 -11.28 9.30
N GLY A 146 12.92 -12.13 10.28
CA GLY A 146 13.78 -12.31 11.44
C GLY A 146 14.00 -10.99 12.20
N ASP A 147 15.26 -10.64 12.45
CA ASP A 147 15.71 -9.37 13.04
C ASP A 147 16.02 -8.29 12.01
N GLY A 148 15.63 -8.50 10.74
CA GLY A 148 15.95 -7.62 9.64
C GLY A 148 14.78 -7.34 8.70
N ILE A 149 15.14 -6.83 7.52
CA ILE A 149 14.21 -6.47 6.45
C ILE A 149 14.70 -7.11 5.16
N VAL A 150 13.79 -7.74 4.43
CA VAL A 150 14.02 -8.15 3.06
C VAL A 150 13.31 -7.16 2.14
N MET A 151 14.07 -6.47 1.30
CA MET A 151 13.53 -5.64 0.24
C MET A 151 13.56 -6.42 -1.06
N VAL A 152 12.40 -6.68 -1.64
CA VAL A 152 12.25 -7.36 -2.93
C VAL A 152 11.84 -6.36 -3.99
N GLN A 153 12.42 -6.49 -5.18
CA GLN A 153 12.08 -5.61 -6.30
C GLN A 153 12.22 -6.30 -7.65
N SER A 154 11.39 -5.88 -8.60
CA SER A 154 11.61 -6.16 -10.00
C SER A 154 12.65 -5.19 -10.55
N SER A 155 13.53 -5.66 -11.41
CA SER A 155 14.56 -4.84 -12.01
C SER A 155 14.51 -4.93 -13.52
N PHE A 156 14.75 -3.79 -14.17
CA PHE A 156 14.84 -3.70 -15.62
C PHE A 156 16.29 -3.83 -16.05
N GLN A 157 16.57 -4.70 -17.01
CA GLN A 157 17.84 -4.69 -17.71
C GLN A 157 17.69 -3.83 -18.96
N TYR A 158 18.39 -2.70 -18.99
CA TYR A 158 18.23 -1.70 -20.05
C TYR A 158 18.75 -2.16 -21.40
N CYS A 159 17.97 -1.97 -22.41
CA CYS A 159 18.17 -1.45 -23.77
C CYS A 159 16.99 -1.72 -24.70
N THR A 160 16.05 -2.53 -24.30
CA THR A 160 14.78 -2.68 -25.00
C THR A 160 13.67 -2.55 -23.97
N ILE A 161 12.65 -1.79 -24.30
CA ILE A 161 11.52 -1.47 -23.40
C ILE A 161 10.80 -2.73 -22.86
N PHE A 162 11.24 -3.94 -23.22
CA PHE A 162 10.49 -5.18 -23.00
C PHE A 162 11.32 -6.44 -22.71
N ASP A 163 12.66 -6.37 -22.62
CA ASP A 163 13.43 -7.61 -22.50
C ASP A 163 14.33 -7.63 -21.26
N ASN A 164 14.11 -8.59 -20.41
CA ASN A 164 14.87 -8.99 -19.22
C ASN A 164 14.47 -8.31 -17.90
N TYR A 165 13.27 -8.59 -17.45
CA TYR A 165 12.92 -8.39 -16.05
C TYR A 165 13.56 -9.49 -15.20
N ARG A 166 13.99 -9.12 -14.01
CA ARG A 166 14.45 -10.07 -13.00
C ARG A 166 13.85 -9.69 -11.65
N LEU A 167 13.59 -10.68 -10.84
CA LEU A 167 13.27 -10.48 -9.43
C LEU A 167 14.57 -10.59 -8.65
N ILE A 168 14.87 -9.56 -7.87
CA ILE A 168 16.03 -9.53 -6.98
C ILE A 168 15.58 -9.13 -5.57
N TYR A 169 16.43 -9.43 -4.59
CA TYR A 169 16.19 -8.94 -3.23
C TYR A 169 17.49 -8.48 -2.55
N HIS A 170 17.29 -7.65 -1.54
CA HIS A 170 18.31 -7.12 -0.63
C HIS A 170 17.96 -7.49 0.78
N THR A 171 18.95 -7.72 1.62
CA THR A 171 18.73 -7.97 3.04
C THR A 171 19.37 -6.86 3.85
N LEU A 172 18.58 -6.25 4.71
CA LEU A 172 18.99 -5.20 5.64
C LEU A 172 18.90 -5.77 7.06
N ARG A 173 19.87 -5.41 7.91
CA ARG A 173 19.81 -5.68 9.35
C ARG A 173 19.46 -4.39 10.06
N ASN A 174 18.49 -4.48 10.95
CA ASN A 174 18.18 -3.42 11.88
C ASN A 174 18.81 -3.78 13.25
N ASP A 175 19.86 -3.07 13.63
CA ASP A 175 20.43 -3.22 14.98
C ASP A 175 19.56 -2.45 15.98
N SER A 176 18.77 -3.18 16.74
CA SER A 176 17.85 -2.62 17.73
C SER A 176 18.53 -1.89 18.88
N VAL A 177 19.85 -2.06 19.07
CA VAL A 177 20.63 -1.41 20.13
C VAL A 177 21.19 -0.07 19.66
N SER A 178 21.78 -0.03 18.45
CA SER A 178 22.35 1.20 17.86
C SER A 178 21.33 1.99 17.04
N ASN A 179 20.19 1.41 16.67
CA ASN A 179 19.24 1.91 15.68
C ASN A 179 19.88 2.16 14.29
N GLU A 180 20.94 1.45 13.99
CA GLU A 180 21.60 1.53 12.69
C GLU A 180 21.05 0.48 11.75
N ILE A 181 20.79 0.89 10.52
CA ILE A 181 20.42 0.00 9.41
C ILE A 181 21.64 -0.24 8.54
N SER A 182 21.93 -1.49 8.26
CA SER A 182 23.04 -1.89 7.40
C SER A 182 22.60 -2.85 6.31
N LEU A 183 23.15 -2.69 5.10
CA LEU A 183 22.93 -3.60 3.98
C LEU A 183 23.82 -4.83 4.14
N ILE A 184 23.21 -6.02 4.28
CA ILE A 184 23.90 -7.30 4.47
C ILE A 184 24.13 -8.01 3.13
N ASN A 185 23.06 -8.06 2.32
CA ASN A 185 23.12 -8.65 1.00
C ASN A 185 22.52 -7.68 -0.01
N ARG A 186 23.15 -7.63 -1.18
CA ARG A 186 22.77 -6.76 -2.29
C ARG A 186 22.52 -7.59 -3.54
N ASP A 187 21.51 -7.20 -4.32
CA ASP A 187 21.21 -7.69 -5.67
C ASP A 187 21.20 -9.23 -5.80
N LYS A 188 20.62 -9.91 -4.80
CA LYS A 188 20.44 -11.36 -4.83
C LYS A 188 19.39 -11.73 -5.87
N LEU A 189 19.83 -12.43 -6.93
CA LEU A 189 18.92 -12.89 -7.98
C LEU A 189 18.00 -14.00 -7.46
N VAL A 190 16.70 -13.84 -7.66
CA VAL A 190 15.66 -14.84 -7.39
C VAL A 190 15.29 -15.58 -8.67
N ILE A 191 14.94 -14.82 -9.70
CA ILE A 191 14.60 -15.36 -11.03
C ILE A 191 14.99 -14.35 -12.11
N GLN A 192 15.34 -14.87 -13.29
CA GLN A 192 15.61 -14.08 -14.48
C GLN A 192 14.69 -14.53 -15.60
N GLU A 193 13.48 -13.98 -15.57
CA GLU A 193 12.43 -14.18 -16.58
C GLU A 193 11.67 -12.87 -16.78
N PRO A 194 10.99 -12.68 -17.93
CA PRO A 194 10.08 -11.55 -18.11
C PRO A 194 8.93 -11.60 -17.10
N ILE A 195 8.98 -10.72 -16.13
CA ILE A 195 7.95 -10.55 -15.09
C ILE A 195 7.31 -9.17 -15.18
N ASP A 196 6.11 -9.04 -14.65
CA ASP A 196 5.44 -7.75 -14.49
C ASP A 196 6.11 -6.91 -13.40
N ASP A 197 5.91 -5.62 -13.44
CA ASP A 197 6.33 -4.65 -12.43
C ASP A 197 5.43 -4.63 -11.18
N ASN A 198 4.63 -5.68 -10.99
CA ASN A 198 3.68 -5.82 -9.91
C ASN A 198 4.11 -6.94 -8.96
N ILE A 199 4.49 -6.55 -7.75
CA ILE A 199 4.83 -7.46 -6.66
C ILE A 199 3.78 -7.34 -5.57
N SER A 200 3.23 -8.46 -5.13
CA SER A 200 2.39 -8.54 -3.94
C SER A 200 2.95 -9.53 -2.96
N ALA A 201 2.73 -9.30 -1.68
CA ALA A 201 3.16 -10.23 -0.66
C ALA A 201 2.17 -10.31 0.51
N CYS A 202 2.11 -11.48 1.12
CA CYS A 202 1.39 -11.69 2.36
C CYS A 202 2.13 -12.69 3.25
N ARG A 203 1.78 -12.74 4.53
CA ARG A 203 2.39 -13.67 5.47
C ARG A 203 1.90 -15.11 5.23
N HIS A 204 2.82 -16.06 5.26
CA HIS A 204 2.53 -17.49 5.23
C HIS A 204 1.66 -17.92 6.43
N ALA A 205 0.96 -19.03 6.30
CA ALA A 205 0.08 -19.58 7.35
C ALA A 205 0.80 -20.00 8.63
N ASN A 206 2.13 -20.11 8.65
CA ASN A 206 2.91 -20.34 9.87
C ASN A 206 3.15 -19.07 10.72
N GLY A 207 2.72 -17.89 10.25
CA GLY A 207 2.83 -16.63 10.98
C GLY A 207 4.20 -15.94 10.92
N ARG A 208 5.23 -16.57 10.34
CA ARG A 208 6.60 -16.02 10.22
C ARG A 208 7.00 -15.76 8.78
N ASP A 209 6.92 -16.76 7.93
CA ASP A 209 7.38 -16.73 6.56
C ASP A 209 6.45 -15.87 5.67
N GLY A 210 6.86 -15.59 4.45
CA GLY A 210 6.11 -14.74 3.52
C GLY A 210 5.94 -15.33 2.14
N TRP A 211 4.76 -15.17 1.56
CA TRP A 211 4.50 -15.40 0.15
C TRP A 211 4.77 -14.13 -0.64
N ILE A 212 5.44 -14.27 -1.79
CA ILE A 212 5.67 -13.21 -2.77
C ILE A 212 5.09 -13.69 -4.09
N ILE A 213 4.23 -12.87 -4.68
CA ILE A 213 3.54 -13.17 -5.93
C ILE A 213 3.97 -12.15 -6.97
N VAL A 214 4.35 -12.66 -8.14
CA VAL A 214 4.70 -11.86 -9.31
C VAL A 214 4.05 -12.49 -10.53
N ARG A 215 3.52 -11.69 -11.43
CA ARG A 215 2.97 -12.18 -12.69
C ARG A 215 4.07 -12.37 -13.73
N SER A 216 4.03 -13.47 -14.48
CA SER A 216 4.80 -13.60 -15.72
C SER A 216 4.30 -12.58 -16.75
N TYR A 217 5.20 -11.88 -17.42
CA TYR A 217 4.83 -10.92 -18.47
C TYR A 217 4.44 -11.58 -19.78
N GLU A 218 4.97 -12.77 -20.07
CA GLU A 218 4.79 -13.48 -21.34
C GLU A 218 3.86 -14.69 -21.26
N LYS A 219 3.61 -15.19 -20.05
CA LYS A 219 2.80 -16.39 -19.82
C LYS A 219 1.56 -16.03 -19.01
N ASP A 220 0.47 -16.73 -19.21
CA ASP A 220 -0.71 -16.73 -18.34
C ASP A 220 -0.40 -17.47 -17.03
N GLU A 221 0.49 -16.90 -16.23
CA GLU A 221 1.05 -17.56 -15.06
C GLU A 221 1.34 -16.58 -13.93
N MET A 222 0.95 -16.93 -12.72
CA MET A 222 1.38 -16.29 -11.48
C MET A 222 2.54 -17.09 -10.90
N LEU A 223 3.67 -16.43 -10.68
CA LEU A 223 4.88 -17.03 -10.10
C LEU A 223 4.82 -16.84 -8.58
N VAL A 224 4.92 -17.95 -7.86
CA VAL A 224 4.80 -18.01 -6.40
C VAL A 224 6.16 -18.28 -5.77
N PHE A 225 6.59 -17.41 -4.87
CA PHE A 225 7.84 -17.51 -4.14
C PHE A 225 7.57 -17.54 -2.63
N LEU A 226 8.39 -18.28 -1.91
CA LEU A 226 8.40 -18.31 -0.45
C LEU A 226 9.65 -17.60 0.08
N LEU A 227 9.46 -16.65 0.98
CA LEU A 227 10.50 -16.08 1.83
C LEU A 227 10.49 -16.84 3.16
N ASP A 228 11.56 -17.56 3.44
CA ASP A 228 11.80 -18.30 4.69
C ASP A 228 13.21 -18.02 5.23
N ASP A 229 13.65 -18.72 6.27
CA ASP A 229 14.99 -18.54 6.87
C ASP A 229 16.15 -18.76 5.90
N ASN A 230 15.91 -19.39 4.74
CA ASN A 230 16.91 -19.61 3.70
C ASN A 230 16.92 -18.51 2.62
N GLY A 231 16.01 -17.54 2.73
CA GLY A 231 15.81 -16.47 1.75
C GLY A 231 14.61 -16.71 0.85
N ILE A 232 14.63 -16.12 -0.37
CA ILE A 232 13.52 -16.23 -1.32
C ILE A 232 13.77 -17.40 -2.27
N SER A 233 12.79 -18.30 -2.36
CA SER A 233 12.82 -19.47 -3.25
C SER A 233 11.56 -19.56 -4.10
N TYR A 234 11.73 -19.88 -5.40
CA TYR A 234 10.61 -20.22 -6.28
C TYR A 234 9.94 -21.52 -5.83
N LYS A 235 8.64 -21.55 -5.77
CA LYS A 235 7.85 -22.75 -5.42
C LYS A 235 7.20 -23.35 -6.64
N HIS A 236 6.32 -22.61 -7.29
CA HIS A 236 5.59 -23.06 -8.47
C HIS A 236 5.03 -21.87 -9.26
N GLY A 237 4.62 -22.13 -10.49
CA GLY A 237 3.82 -21.22 -11.28
C GLY A 237 2.39 -21.77 -11.41
N ILE A 238 1.41 -20.87 -11.36
CA ILE A 238 0.00 -21.21 -11.46
C ILE A 238 -0.56 -20.62 -12.74
N ILE A 239 -0.99 -21.51 -13.63
CA ILE A 239 -1.66 -21.12 -14.88
C ILE A 239 -3.07 -20.68 -14.52
N THR A 240 -3.43 -19.45 -14.91
CA THR A 240 -4.72 -18.86 -14.54
C THR A 240 -5.87 -19.26 -15.48
N GLY A 241 -5.59 -19.97 -16.58
CA GLY A 241 -6.61 -20.43 -17.54
C GLY A 241 -7.19 -19.30 -18.38
N GLY A 242 -6.41 -18.27 -18.68
CA GLY A 242 -6.84 -17.12 -19.47
C GLY A 242 -7.51 -16.01 -18.66
N PHE A 243 -7.48 -16.10 -17.32
CA PHE A 243 -8.00 -15.03 -16.46
C PHE A 243 -7.09 -13.81 -16.43
N ILE A 244 -5.82 -13.94 -16.82
CA ILE A 244 -4.86 -12.86 -16.90
C ILE A 244 -4.31 -12.75 -18.32
N ASP A 245 -4.47 -11.61 -18.95
CA ASP A 245 -3.94 -11.37 -20.28
C ASP A 245 -2.44 -11.11 -20.22
N VAL A 246 -1.69 -11.77 -21.08
CA VAL A 246 -0.24 -11.56 -21.24
C VAL A 246 0.05 -10.16 -21.80
N ARG A 247 1.22 -9.60 -21.43
CA ARG A 247 1.70 -8.30 -21.93
C ARG A 247 0.75 -7.13 -21.65
N SER A 248 0.09 -7.13 -20.49
CA SER A 248 -0.68 -5.96 -20.06
C SER A 248 0.27 -4.78 -19.81
N ARG A 249 -0.24 -3.56 -20.00
CA ARG A 249 0.60 -2.34 -19.93
C ARG A 249 0.78 -1.80 -18.53
N ALA A 250 -0.14 -2.12 -17.65
CA ALA A 250 -0.12 -1.66 -16.26
C ALA A 250 -0.96 -2.62 -15.43
N SER A 251 -0.59 -2.82 -14.20
CA SER A 251 -1.29 -3.71 -13.28
C SER A 251 -1.13 -3.27 -11.83
N CYS A 252 -2.09 -3.66 -11.00
CA CYS A 252 -2.04 -3.59 -9.54
C CYS A 252 -2.58 -4.87 -8.95
N SER A 253 -2.09 -5.28 -7.81
CA SER A 253 -2.62 -6.44 -7.09
C SER A 253 -2.66 -6.20 -5.59
N ASN A 254 -3.55 -6.92 -4.91
CA ASN A 254 -3.67 -6.81 -3.47
C ASN A 254 -4.19 -8.12 -2.86
N PHE A 255 -3.73 -8.43 -1.65
CA PHE A 255 -4.32 -9.47 -0.81
C PHE A 255 -5.39 -8.87 0.08
N SER A 256 -6.46 -9.63 0.33
CA SER A 256 -7.41 -9.26 1.39
C SER A 256 -6.71 -9.23 2.75
N PRO A 257 -7.14 -8.37 3.69
CA PRO A 257 -6.57 -8.30 5.03
C PRO A 257 -6.56 -9.63 5.78
N ASP A 258 -7.49 -10.53 5.47
CA ASP A 258 -7.51 -11.88 6.03
C ASP A 258 -6.63 -12.90 5.28
N GLY A 259 -6.06 -12.48 4.14
CA GLY A 259 -5.18 -13.30 3.31
C GLY A 259 -5.88 -14.42 2.55
N ARG A 260 -7.22 -14.45 2.55
CA ARG A 260 -8.02 -15.48 1.86
C ARG A 260 -8.18 -15.20 0.37
N TYR A 261 -8.25 -13.91 0.00
CA TYR A 261 -8.46 -13.50 -1.37
C TYR A 261 -7.24 -12.76 -1.91
N PHE A 262 -7.02 -12.93 -3.21
CA PHE A 262 -6.09 -12.15 -4.00
C PHE A 262 -6.84 -11.49 -5.15
N SER A 263 -6.57 -10.23 -5.39
CA SER A 263 -7.13 -9.50 -6.51
C SER A 263 -6.03 -8.94 -7.40
N PHE A 264 -6.27 -8.98 -8.70
CA PHE A 264 -5.37 -8.49 -9.71
C PHE A 264 -6.14 -7.63 -10.72
N TYR A 265 -5.71 -6.39 -10.89
CA TYR A 265 -6.30 -5.48 -11.85
C TYR A 265 -5.27 -5.12 -12.92
N HIS A 266 -5.61 -5.28 -14.19
CA HIS A 266 -4.72 -4.96 -15.29
C HIS A 266 -5.48 -4.36 -16.48
N ILE A 267 -4.74 -3.67 -17.36
CA ILE A 267 -5.27 -3.08 -18.58
C ILE A 267 -4.60 -3.76 -19.78
N PRO A 268 -5.29 -4.63 -20.50
CA PRO A 268 -4.81 -5.22 -21.73
C PRO A 268 -4.73 -4.20 -22.87
N LYS A 269 -4.24 -4.62 -24.04
CA LYS A 269 -4.01 -3.73 -25.19
C LYS A 269 -5.26 -3.03 -25.72
N ASP A 270 -6.44 -3.59 -25.51
CA ASP A 270 -7.73 -3.02 -25.91
C ASP A 270 -8.26 -1.95 -24.95
N TYR A 271 -7.53 -1.72 -23.84
CA TYR A 271 -7.78 -0.69 -22.85
C TYR A 271 -9.04 -0.87 -21.96
N MET A 272 -9.66 -2.04 -21.94
CA MET A 272 -10.67 -2.36 -20.94
C MET A 272 -9.96 -2.78 -19.65
N GLY A 273 -10.40 -2.26 -18.51
CA GLY A 273 -9.88 -2.68 -17.22
C GLY A 273 -10.41 -4.08 -16.85
N ILE A 274 -9.53 -4.98 -16.44
CA ILE A 274 -9.90 -6.33 -16.05
C ILE A 274 -9.54 -6.55 -14.58
N VAL A 275 -10.54 -6.88 -13.79
CA VAL A 275 -10.41 -7.29 -12.40
C VAL A 275 -10.51 -8.81 -12.33
N THR A 276 -9.47 -9.45 -11.85
CA THR A 276 -9.45 -10.89 -11.55
C THR A 276 -9.39 -11.07 -10.04
N ILE A 277 -10.21 -11.94 -9.50
CA ILE A 277 -10.26 -12.27 -8.07
C ILE A 277 -10.09 -13.79 -7.95
N SER A 278 -9.34 -14.23 -6.96
CA SER A 278 -9.15 -15.64 -6.65
C SER A 278 -9.06 -15.87 -5.15
N GLU A 279 -9.37 -17.08 -4.72
CA GLU A 279 -9.01 -17.54 -3.38
C GLU A 279 -7.52 -17.90 -3.35
N PHE A 280 -6.89 -17.69 -2.20
CA PHE A 280 -5.49 -18.01 -1.96
C PHE A 280 -5.32 -18.82 -0.67
N ASP A 281 -4.63 -19.94 -0.78
CA ASP A 281 -4.26 -20.75 0.38
C ASP A 281 -2.90 -20.32 0.91
N ARG A 282 -2.88 -19.67 2.06
CA ARG A 282 -1.67 -19.21 2.73
C ARG A 282 -0.77 -20.35 3.23
N CYS A 283 -1.25 -21.59 3.28
CA CYS A 283 -0.46 -22.75 3.68
C CYS A 283 0.36 -23.31 2.51
N THR A 284 -0.26 -23.40 1.34
CA THR A 284 0.34 -24.03 0.16
C THR A 284 0.84 -23.06 -0.89
N GLY A 285 0.34 -21.83 -0.89
CA GLY A 285 0.58 -20.84 -1.94
C GLY A 285 -0.26 -21.05 -3.20
N GLU A 286 -1.28 -21.88 -3.12
CA GLU A 286 -2.15 -22.22 -4.26
C GLU A 286 -3.28 -21.21 -4.43
N PHE A 287 -3.62 -20.95 -5.70
CA PHE A 287 -4.77 -20.15 -6.10
C PHE A 287 -5.91 -21.05 -6.57
N SER A 288 -7.13 -20.64 -6.28
CA SER A 288 -8.34 -21.33 -6.72
C SER A 288 -9.50 -20.38 -6.98
N HIS A 289 -10.58 -20.87 -7.58
CA HIS A 289 -11.82 -20.12 -7.77
C HIS A 289 -11.64 -18.76 -8.44
N PHE A 290 -10.95 -18.75 -9.58
CA PHE A 290 -10.80 -17.53 -10.36
C PHE A 290 -12.13 -17.02 -10.90
N ILE A 291 -12.41 -15.73 -10.67
CA ILE A 291 -13.51 -15.00 -11.32
C ILE A 291 -12.93 -13.74 -11.98
N ARG A 292 -13.56 -13.28 -13.06
CA ARG A 292 -13.10 -12.16 -13.86
C ARG A 292 -14.23 -11.22 -14.20
N ASP A 293 -14.02 -9.94 -14.01
CA ASP A 293 -14.92 -8.89 -14.46
C ASP A 293 -14.20 -7.89 -15.36
N THR A 294 -14.96 -7.23 -16.22
CA THR A 294 -14.47 -6.19 -17.11
C THR A 294 -15.11 -4.86 -16.74
N LEU A 295 -14.29 -3.90 -16.38
CA LEU A 295 -14.74 -2.56 -16.05
C LEU A 295 -14.88 -1.71 -17.33
N PRO A 296 -15.90 -0.84 -17.40
CA PRO A 296 -16.03 0.11 -18.50
C PRO A 296 -14.78 0.97 -18.63
N ARG A 297 -14.37 1.23 -19.85
CA ARG A 297 -13.27 2.16 -20.09
C ARG A 297 -13.74 3.60 -19.87
N ASN A 298 -13.16 4.25 -18.88
CA ASN A 298 -13.30 5.68 -18.65
C ASN A 298 -11.93 6.23 -18.25
N GLY A 299 -11.22 6.89 -19.18
CA GLY A 299 -9.92 7.52 -18.89
C GLY A 299 -8.68 6.66 -19.20
N PHE A 300 -7.51 7.13 -18.76
CA PHE A 300 -6.21 6.59 -19.16
C PHE A 300 -5.41 5.91 -18.03
N GLY A 301 -5.94 5.79 -16.81
CA GLY A 301 -5.06 5.44 -15.70
C GLY A 301 -5.62 4.68 -14.52
N GLY A 302 -6.91 4.38 -14.48
CA GLY A 302 -7.50 3.74 -13.31
C GLY A 302 -7.04 2.30 -13.15
N LEU A 303 -6.31 2.01 -12.06
CA LEU A 303 -5.84 0.69 -11.67
C LEU A 303 -6.02 0.47 -10.16
N GLY A 304 -6.82 1.33 -9.51
CA GLY A 304 -7.07 1.20 -8.08
C GLY A 304 -7.75 -0.13 -7.76
N ILE A 305 -7.16 -0.89 -6.86
CA ILE A 305 -7.78 -2.09 -6.30
C ILE A 305 -7.39 -2.21 -4.82
N ALA A 306 -8.36 -2.41 -3.94
CA ALA A 306 -8.13 -2.59 -2.51
C ALA A 306 -9.30 -3.29 -1.84
N PHE A 307 -9.01 -4.12 -0.85
CA PHE A 307 -10.04 -4.70 0.01
C PHE A 307 -10.36 -3.81 1.21
N SER A 308 -11.61 -3.91 1.70
CA SER A 308 -11.99 -3.35 3.00
C SER A 308 -11.22 -4.02 4.15
N PRO A 309 -11.04 -3.33 5.29
CA PRO A 309 -10.35 -3.89 6.46
C PRO A 309 -10.92 -5.21 6.98
N ASP A 310 -12.23 -5.45 6.80
CA ASP A 310 -12.90 -6.70 7.17
C ASP A 310 -12.85 -7.78 6.08
N SER A 311 -12.20 -7.51 4.95
CA SER A 311 -12.08 -8.39 3.78
C SER A 311 -13.41 -8.68 3.06
N ARG A 312 -14.48 -7.98 3.42
CA ARG A 312 -15.81 -8.21 2.84
C ARG A 312 -15.97 -7.52 1.49
N TYR A 313 -15.50 -6.28 1.36
CA TYR A 313 -15.68 -5.53 0.13
C TYR A 313 -14.37 -5.38 -0.62
N LEU A 314 -14.44 -5.56 -1.94
CA LEU A 314 -13.37 -5.21 -2.86
C LEU A 314 -13.76 -3.93 -3.59
N TYR A 315 -12.88 -2.95 -3.59
CA TYR A 315 -13.00 -1.72 -4.35
C TYR A 315 -12.10 -1.77 -5.58
N ALA A 316 -12.63 -1.34 -6.72
CA ALA A 316 -11.88 -1.20 -7.97
C ALA A 316 -12.25 0.13 -8.65
N GLY A 317 -11.26 0.81 -9.24
CA GLY A 317 -11.44 2.12 -9.88
C GLY A 317 -11.05 2.13 -11.36
N ASN A 318 -11.81 2.86 -12.19
CA ASN A 318 -11.54 3.03 -13.62
C ASN A 318 -11.21 4.48 -14.00
N SER A 319 -10.63 5.26 -13.12
CA SER A 319 -10.37 6.71 -13.18
C SER A 319 -11.59 7.60 -12.95
N TYR A 320 -12.80 7.19 -13.30
CA TYR A 320 -14.01 8.01 -13.14
C TYR A 320 -14.99 7.46 -12.13
N GLU A 321 -14.98 6.15 -11.94
CA GLU A 321 -15.91 5.46 -11.06
C GLU A 321 -15.14 4.57 -10.08
N ILE A 322 -15.69 4.46 -8.88
CA ILE A 322 -15.27 3.48 -7.88
C ILE A 322 -16.39 2.45 -7.77
N PHE A 323 -16.03 1.21 -8.02
CA PHE A 323 -16.90 0.03 -7.89
C PHE A 323 -16.62 -0.66 -6.55
N GLN A 324 -17.68 -1.21 -5.95
CA GLN A 324 -17.63 -2.07 -4.78
C GLN A 324 -18.21 -3.44 -5.13
N TYR A 325 -17.54 -4.52 -4.71
CA TYR A 325 -17.99 -5.92 -4.81
C TYR A 325 -18.14 -6.48 -3.40
N ASP A 326 -19.24 -7.23 -3.13
CA ASP A 326 -19.41 -7.94 -1.87
C ASP A 326 -18.86 -9.38 -2.01
N MET A 327 -17.70 -9.64 -1.39
CA MET A 327 -17.00 -10.93 -1.43
C MET A 327 -17.76 -12.05 -0.71
N TYR A 328 -18.77 -11.70 0.10
CA TYR A 328 -19.63 -12.68 0.78
C TYR A 328 -20.93 -12.94 0.02
N SER A 329 -21.13 -12.29 -1.13
CA SER A 329 -22.25 -12.56 -2.01
C SER A 329 -22.09 -13.94 -2.70
N LEU A 330 -23.19 -14.65 -2.89
CA LEU A 330 -23.21 -15.87 -3.73
C LEU A 330 -22.89 -15.57 -5.20
N ASP A 331 -23.17 -14.35 -5.64
CA ASP A 331 -22.80 -13.81 -6.95
C ASP A 331 -21.96 -12.54 -6.73
N VAL A 332 -20.64 -12.71 -6.59
CA VAL A 332 -19.71 -11.62 -6.34
C VAL A 332 -19.76 -10.60 -7.48
N LEU A 333 -19.77 -11.04 -8.74
CA LEU A 333 -19.80 -10.15 -9.90
C LEU A 333 -21.14 -9.41 -10.02
N GLY A 334 -22.24 -10.07 -9.74
CA GLY A 334 -23.57 -9.46 -9.73
C GLY A 334 -23.79 -8.49 -8.56
N SER A 335 -22.96 -8.55 -7.52
CA SER A 335 -23.01 -7.60 -6.39
C SER A 335 -22.36 -6.26 -6.68
N ARG A 336 -21.68 -6.13 -7.83
CA ARG A 336 -20.97 -4.88 -8.20
C ARG A 336 -21.91 -3.69 -8.23
N GLU A 337 -21.54 -2.64 -7.50
CA GLU A 337 -22.23 -1.36 -7.51
C GLU A 337 -21.24 -0.18 -7.61
N ILE A 338 -21.69 0.96 -8.16
CA ILE A 338 -20.91 2.19 -8.20
C ILE A 338 -21.12 2.92 -6.88
N VAL A 339 -20.04 3.16 -6.14
CA VAL A 339 -20.10 3.90 -4.85
C VAL A 339 -19.65 5.34 -4.98
N ALA A 340 -18.94 5.70 -6.03
CA ALA A 340 -18.62 7.09 -6.36
C ALA A 340 -18.38 7.27 -7.85
N THR A 341 -18.67 8.48 -8.33
CA THR A 341 -18.31 8.96 -9.66
C THR A 341 -17.48 10.22 -9.52
N TYR A 342 -16.45 10.39 -10.34
CA TYR A 342 -15.59 11.56 -10.36
C TYR A 342 -16.43 12.84 -10.47
N ASP A 343 -16.20 13.79 -9.56
CA ASP A 343 -17.01 15.01 -9.41
C ASP A 343 -16.60 16.16 -10.33
N GLY A 344 -15.56 15.97 -11.18
CA GLY A 344 -15.05 16.98 -12.09
C GLY A 344 -14.00 17.92 -11.51
N PHE A 345 -13.57 17.71 -10.26
CA PHE A 345 -12.56 18.55 -9.65
C PHE A 345 -11.19 18.37 -10.31
N SER A 346 -10.50 19.46 -10.55
CA SER A 346 -9.15 19.47 -11.14
C SER A 346 -8.25 20.41 -10.34
N SER A 347 -7.03 19.99 -10.10
CA SER A 347 -5.97 20.85 -9.59
C SER A 347 -5.29 21.61 -10.74
N VAL A 348 -4.64 22.71 -10.42
CA VAL A 348 -3.89 23.50 -11.40
C VAL A 348 -2.45 22.98 -11.47
N LEU A 349 -2.00 22.59 -12.65
CA LEU A 349 -0.61 22.18 -12.84
C LEU A 349 0.31 23.41 -12.68
N PRO A 350 1.25 23.37 -11.73
CA PRO A 350 2.17 24.47 -11.50
C PRO A 350 2.99 24.79 -12.74
N GLY A 351 3.15 26.10 -13.03
CA GLY A 351 3.94 26.61 -14.13
C GLY A 351 3.23 26.68 -15.48
N SER A 352 2.28 25.78 -15.79
CA SER A 352 1.54 25.80 -17.05
C SER A 352 0.14 26.40 -16.94
N GLY A 353 -0.44 26.38 -15.73
CA GLY A 353 -1.84 26.74 -15.50
C GLY A 353 -2.86 25.74 -16.06
N SER A 354 -2.40 24.61 -16.59
CA SER A 354 -3.26 23.55 -17.11
C SER A 354 -4.02 22.86 -15.97
N LEU A 355 -5.26 22.43 -16.26
CA LEU A 355 -6.07 21.68 -15.31
C LEU A 355 -5.69 20.19 -15.34
N ASN A 356 -5.47 19.63 -14.16
CA ASN A 356 -5.21 18.21 -13.93
C ASN A 356 -6.39 17.59 -13.18
N PRO A 357 -7.16 16.68 -13.77
CA PRO A 357 -8.23 15.97 -13.07
C PRO A 357 -7.69 15.22 -11.85
N VAL A 358 -8.38 15.29 -10.71
CA VAL A 358 -8.05 14.55 -9.51
C VAL A 358 -8.92 13.29 -9.43
N THR A 359 -8.53 12.29 -10.20
CA THR A 359 -9.27 11.03 -10.38
C THR A 359 -8.82 9.96 -9.35
N PRO A 360 -9.68 9.00 -8.97
CA PRO A 360 -9.32 7.92 -8.03
C PRO A 360 -8.67 6.76 -8.78
N ASP A 361 -7.38 6.89 -9.13
CA ASP A 361 -6.71 5.94 -10.00
C ASP A 361 -5.96 4.81 -9.26
N PHE A 362 -5.36 5.06 -8.10
CA PHE A 362 -4.65 4.07 -7.29
C PHE A 362 -5.19 4.07 -5.88
N PHE A 363 -5.34 2.87 -5.30
CA PHE A 363 -5.92 2.67 -3.99
C PHE A 363 -4.91 2.05 -3.04
N ILE A 364 -4.87 2.55 -1.81
CA ILE A 364 -4.05 1.98 -0.75
C ILE A 364 -4.83 1.91 0.57
N PRO A 365 -4.97 0.73 1.15
CA PRO A 365 -5.48 0.58 2.50
C PRO A 365 -4.52 1.21 3.51
N ALA A 366 -5.04 1.95 4.47
CA ALA A 366 -4.24 2.67 5.44
C ALA A 366 -4.40 2.15 6.88
N PRO A 367 -3.43 2.44 7.75
CA PRO A 367 -3.48 2.02 9.16
C PRO A 367 -4.67 2.55 9.95
N ASP A 368 -5.27 3.66 9.52
CA ASP A 368 -6.46 4.23 10.12
C ASP A 368 -7.77 3.55 9.66
N GLY A 369 -7.66 2.50 8.85
CA GLY A 369 -8.78 1.71 8.35
C GLY A 369 -9.57 2.38 7.23
N LYS A 370 -9.03 3.43 6.62
CA LYS A 370 -9.55 4.04 5.38
C LYS A 370 -8.81 3.48 4.17
N ILE A 371 -9.38 3.69 2.99
CA ILE A 371 -8.68 3.50 1.73
C ILE A 371 -8.41 4.88 1.14
N TYR A 372 -7.13 5.19 0.93
CA TYR A 372 -6.72 6.43 0.27
C TYR A 372 -6.58 6.20 -1.22
N THR A 373 -6.93 7.22 -2.01
CA THR A 373 -6.78 7.15 -3.47
C THR A 373 -5.99 8.36 -3.97
N ILE A 374 -5.20 8.13 -5.01
CA ILE A 374 -4.43 9.18 -5.68
C ILE A 374 -4.64 9.09 -7.20
N SER A 375 -4.58 10.23 -7.87
CA SER A 375 -4.66 10.30 -9.32
C SER A 375 -3.36 9.84 -9.99
N SER A 376 -3.47 9.23 -11.17
CA SER A 376 -2.34 8.87 -12.03
C SER A 376 -1.66 10.06 -12.73
N ASN A 377 -2.17 11.26 -12.53
CA ASN A 377 -1.67 12.49 -13.12
C ASN A 377 -0.29 12.91 -12.58
N THR A 378 0.36 13.80 -13.33
CA THR A 378 1.75 14.20 -13.10
C THR A 378 1.94 15.19 -11.94
N ALA A 379 0.86 15.74 -11.39
CA ALA A 379 0.91 16.66 -10.26
C ALA A 379 -0.37 16.51 -9.44
N ASN A 380 -0.23 16.01 -8.24
CA ASN A 380 -1.33 15.78 -7.32
C ASN A 380 -1.08 16.54 -6.02
N GLU A 381 -2.02 17.42 -5.66
CA GLU A 381 -2.06 18.10 -4.37
C GLU A 381 -3.11 17.51 -3.43
N TYR A 382 -3.84 16.48 -3.87
CA TYR A 382 -4.95 15.94 -3.10
C TYR A 382 -4.97 14.43 -3.14
N LEU A 383 -5.32 13.84 -1.99
CA LEU A 383 -5.79 12.46 -1.90
C LEU A 383 -7.30 12.47 -1.66
N SER A 384 -7.96 11.45 -2.16
CA SER A 384 -9.35 11.14 -1.81
C SER A 384 -9.39 9.97 -0.82
N THR A 385 -10.51 9.79 -0.14
CA THR A 385 -10.65 8.74 0.88
C THR A 385 -11.98 8.01 0.75
N ILE A 386 -11.95 6.69 0.97
CA ILE A 386 -13.12 5.90 1.34
C ILE A 386 -13.09 5.82 2.86
N GLU A 387 -14.04 6.49 3.53
CA GLU A 387 -14.00 6.71 4.97
C GLU A 387 -14.36 5.46 5.78
N PHE A 388 -15.35 4.71 5.30
CA PHE A 388 -15.89 3.53 5.98
C PHE A 388 -15.95 2.35 5.02
N PRO A 389 -14.79 1.80 4.61
CA PRO A 389 -14.76 0.79 3.55
C PRO A 389 -15.43 -0.54 3.93
N ASP A 390 -15.71 -0.79 5.21
CA ASP A 390 -16.48 -1.95 5.67
C ASP A 390 -18.00 -1.78 5.51
N GLU A 391 -18.46 -0.61 5.02
CA GLU A 391 -19.88 -0.33 4.81
C GLU A 391 -20.27 -0.50 3.35
N LYS A 392 -21.54 -0.89 3.11
CA LYS A 392 -22.06 -1.15 1.78
C LYS A 392 -22.51 0.13 1.08
N GLY A 393 -22.24 0.18 -0.22
CA GLY A 393 -22.79 1.21 -1.10
C GLY A 393 -22.39 2.63 -0.67
N ALA A 394 -23.33 3.55 -0.67
CA ALA A 394 -23.09 4.95 -0.32
C ALA A 394 -22.65 5.17 1.15
N GLU A 395 -22.91 4.22 2.02
CA GLU A 395 -22.52 4.29 3.44
C GLU A 395 -21.01 4.18 3.62
N CYS A 396 -20.27 3.62 2.64
CA CYS A 396 -18.82 3.62 2.65
C CYS A 396 -18.22 5.02 2.61
N THR A 397 -18.98 6.01 2.18
CA THR A 397 -18.66 7.44 2.16
C THR A 397 -17.34 7.76 1.46
N VAL A 398 -17.39 7.97 0.15
CA VAL A 398 -16.24 8.43 -0.61
C VAL A 398 -16.14 9.95 -0.53
N ARG A 399 -15.01 10.46 -0.03
CA ARG A 399 -14.71 11.89 0.01
C ARG A 399 -13.60 12.20 -0.99
N GLN A 400 -13.99 12.82 -2.10
CA GLN A 400 -13.04 13.21 -3.14
C GLN A 400 -12.22 14.42 -2.70
N HIS A 401 -10.95 14.50 -3.11
CA HIS A 401 -9.98 15.57 -2.80
C HIS A 401 -10.00 16.06 -1.35
N SER A 402 -10.20 15.15 -0.40
CA SER A 402 -10.44 15.45 1.03
C SER A 402 -9.17 15.80 1.81
N LEU A 403 -8.02 15.30 1.39
CA LEU A 403 -6.74 15.53 2.06
C LEU A 403 -5.80 16.31 1.15
N LYS A 404 -5.59 17.60 1.49
CA LYS A 404 -4.64 18.43 0.76
C LYS A 404 -3.21 18.14 1.21
N LEU A 405 -2.33 17.91 0.25
CA LEU A 405 -0.90 17.70 0.46
C LEU A 405 -0.15 19.05 0.50
N PRO A 406 0.96 19.17 1.22
CA PRO A 406 1.75 20.39 1.29
C PRO A 406 2.49 20.72 -0.02
N THR A 407 2.75 19.72 -0.85
CA THR A 407 3.40 19.84 -2.16
C THR A 407 2.74 18.91 -3.16
N ASN A 408 3.00 19.11 -4.45
CA ASN A 408 2.59 18.16 -5.48
C ASN A 408 3.43 16.88 -5.40
N VAL A 409 2.77 15.75 -5.67
CA VAL A 409 3.41 14.43 -5.80
C VAL A 409 3.08 13.82 -7.15
N PHE A 410 3.92 12.89 -7.62
CA PHE A 410 3.77 12.22 -8.90
C PHE A 410 3.45 10.75 -8.66
N ARG A 411 2.21 10.29 -8.93
CA ARG A 411 1.75 8.87 -8.92
C ARG A 411 2.24 7.99 -7.75
N ASN A 412 2.45 8.55 -6.60
CA ASN A 412 3.43 8.05 -5.66
C ASN A 412 2.75 7.63 -4.37
N ILE A 413 2.23 6.42 -4.34
CA ILE A 413 1.74 5.77 -3.11
C ILE A 413 2.72 4.65 -2.76
N PRO A 414 3.18 4.53 -1.50
CA PRO A 414 4.02 3.41 -1.09
C PRO A 414 3.27 2.09 -1.20
N THR A 415 4.01 1.03 -1.54
CA THR A 415 3.48 -0.32 -1.64
C THR A 415 3.82 -1.09 -0.38
N PHE A 416 2.81 -1.70 0.22
CA PHE A 416 2.97 -2.50 1.42
C PHE A 416 2.51 -3.93 1.23
N PRO A 417 3.24 -4.93 1.76
CA PRO A 417 2.72 -6.28 1.90
C PRO A 417 1.61 -6.32 2.95
N ASN A 418 0.84 -7.40 2.98
CA ASN A 418 -0.09 -7.60 4.07
C ASN A 418 0.66 -8.04 5.34
N TYR A 419 1.07 -7.08 6.16
CA TYR A 419 1.81 -7.30 7.41
C TYR A 419 0.96 -7.93 8.53
N ARG A 420 -0.37 -7.68 8.52
CA ARG A 420 -1.27 -7.88 9.66
C ARG A 420 -1.86 -9.27 9.75
N LEU A 421 -1.17 -10.25 9.15
CA LEU A 421 -1.56 -11.65 9.21
C LEU A 421 -0.70 -12.39 10.25
N GLY A 422 -1.36 -13.06 11.16
CA GLY A 422 -0.73 -14.06 12.04
C GLY A 422 -0.74 -15.46 11.43
N PRO A 423 -0.35 -16.49 12.20
CA PRO A 423 -0.53 -17.87 11.80
C PRO A 423 -2.01 -18.19 11.52
N LEU A 424 -2.24 -19.26 10.78
CA LEU A 424 -3.56 -19.83 10.61
C LEU A 424 -3.73 -20.96 11.63
N ASP A 425 -4.19 -20.57 12.83
CA ASP A 425 -4.29 -21.46 13.97
C ASP A 425 -5.03 -22.76 13.64
N GLY A 426 -4.44 -23.90 14.03
CA GLY A 426 -4.96 -25.23 13.77
C GLY A 426 -4.83 -25.73 12.34
N SER A 427 -4.19 -24.97 11.43
CA SER A 427 -3.88 -25.45 10.08
C SER A 427 -2.66 -26.41 10.12
N PRO A 428 -2.48 -27.25 9.06
CA PRO A 428 -1.27 -28.09 8.95
C PRO A 428 0.04 -27.29 8.91
N CYS A 429 -0.01 -26.00 8.63
CA CYS A 429 1.15 -25.12 8.56
C CYS A 429 1.44 -24.36 9.86
N ASP A 430 0.59 -24.49 10.86
CA ASP A 430 0.77 -23.92 12.18
C ASP A 430 1.78 -24.75 12.99
N THR A 431 3.05 -24.65 12.59
CA THR A 431 4.12 -25.52 13.10
C THR A 431 5.12 -24.82 14.02
N LEU A 432 4.99 -23.51 14.17
CA LEU A 432 5.97 -22.70 14.93
C LEU A 432 5.53 -22.38 16.35
N GLY A 433 4.28 -22.71 16.73
CA GLY A 433 3.74 -22.41 18.06
C GLY A 433 3.60 -20.90 18.31
N ILE A 434 3.32 -20.14 17.26
CA ILE A 434 2.99 -18.71 17.33
C ILE A 434 1.48 -18.61 17.45
N ASP A 435 0.98 -18.09 18.55
CA ASP A 435 -0.46 -17.93 18.78
C ASP A 435 -0.94 -16.54 18.39
N ASN A 436 -2.12 -16.46 17.77
CA ASN A 436 -2.80 -15.19 17.53
C ASN A 436 -3.48 -14.69 18.81
N HIS A 437 -3.15 -13.49 19.23
CA HIS A 437 -3.88 -12.80 20.28
C HIS A 437 -4.50 -11.51 19.72
N PRO A 438 -5.84 -11.32 19.79
CA PRO A 438 -6.48 -10.11 19.29
C PRO A 438 -5.87 -8.87 19.94
N ILE A 439 -5.50 -7.90 19.09
CA ILE A 439 -4.98 -6.59 19.52
C ILE A 439 -6.08 -5.58 19.30
N ALA A 440 -6.63 -5.04 20.39
CA ALA A 440 -7.67 -4.04 20.34
C ALA A 440 -7.12 -2.71 19.80
N LYS A 441 -7.75 -2.18 18.77
CA LYS A 441 -7.48 -0.87 18.19
C LYS A 441 -8.76 -0.29 17.65
N TYR A 442 -8.94 1.02 17.75
CA TYR A 442 -10.07 1.71 17.17
C TYR A 442 -9.72 3.14 16.79
N ARG A 443 -10.56 3.73 15.96
CA ARG A 443 -10.63 5.17 15.73
C ARG A 443 -12.04 5.67 16.06
N TYR A 444 -12.20 6.99 16.15
CA TYR A 444 -13.49 7.60 16.40
C TYR A 444 -13.67 8.89 15.62
N GLU A 445 -14.89 9.17 15.20
CA GLU A 445 -15.27 10.39 14.51
C GLU A 445 -16.55 10.98 15.13
N PRO A 446 -16.59 12.29 15.43
CA PRO A 446 -17.83 12.97 15.77
C PRO A 446 -18.78 13.01 14.59
N ASP A 447 -20.07 12.81 14.84
CA ASP A 447 -21.10 13.04 13.84
C ASP A 447 -21.09 14.53 13.41
N THR A 448 -21.28 14.80 12.13
CA THR A 448 -21.23 16.15 11.58
C THR A 448 -22.39 17.03 12.01
N MET A 449 -23.53 16.43 12.35
CA MET A 449 -24.75 17.11 12.78
C MET A 449 -24.90 17.15 14.30
N ASP A 450 -24.37 16.15 15.00
CA ASP A 450 -24.40 16.04 16.46
C ASP A 450 -23.02 15.69 17.00
N HIS A 451 -22.26 16.69 17.42
CA HIS A 451 -20.89 16.52 17.93
C HIS A 451 -20.76 15.70 19.22
N LEU A 452 -21.88 15.45 19.92
CA LEU A 452 -21.91 14.57 21.08
C LEU A 452 -22.14 13.10 20.70
N ARG A 453 -22.56 12.84 19.47
CA ARG A 453 -22.67 11.50 18.90
C ARG A 453 -21.35 11.13 18.23
N ILE A 454 -20.72 10.07 18.71
CA ILE A 454 -19.42 9.59 18.22
C ILE A 454 -19.62 8.24 17.55
N ARG A 455 -19.07 8.08 16.36
CA ARG A 455 -18.89 6.79 15.72
C ARG A 455 -17.55 6.20 16.17
N PHE A 456 -17.56 4.97 16.61
CA PHE A 456 -16.36 4.19 16.90
C PHE A 456 -16.18 3.12 15.83
N THR A 457 -14.99 3.04 15.23
CA THR A 457 -14.67 2.07 14.21
C THR A 457 -13.59 1.13 14.74
N ASP A 458 -13.91 -0.16 14.83
CA ASP A 458 -12.97 -1.20 15.19
C ASP A 458 -11.88 -1.35 14.13
N LEU A 459 -10.63 -1.36 14.55
CA LEU A 459 -9.42 -1.57 13.73
C LEU A 459 -8.55 -2.68 14.35
N SER A 460 -9.14 -3.54 15.16
CA SER A 460 -8.43 -4.61 15.87
C SER A 460 -7.84 -5.64 14.91
N TYR A 461 -6.70 -6.20 15.29
CA TYR A 461 -5.97 -7.21 14.52
C TYR A 461 -6.26 -8.62 15.02
N PHE A 462 -5.89 -9.61 14.20
CA PHE A 462 -6.00 -11.06 14.48
C PHE A 462 -7.43 -11.54 14.71
N ARG A 463 -8.37 -11.07 13.88
CA ARG A 463 -9.76 -11.54 13.75
C ARG A 463 -10.50 -11.69 15.08
N PRO A 464 -10.72 -10.61 15.85
CA PRO A 464 -11.58 -10.69 17.02
C PRO A 464 -13.00 -11.16 16.59
N GLU A 465 -13.57 -12.04 17.39
CA GLU A 465 -14.93 -12.57 17.17
C GLU A 465 -15.97 -11.82 17.98
N THR A 466 -15.55 -11.14 19.06
CA THR A 466 -16.42 -10.42 19.96
C THR A 466 -15.82 -9.10 20.37
N TRP A 467 -16.66 -8.11 20.58
CA TRP A 467 -16.30 -6.75 21.01
C TRP A 467 -17.05 -6.40 22.29
N ARG A 468 -16.42 -5.59 23.13
CA ARG A 468 -17.07 -5.02 24.33
C ARG A 468 -16.54 -3.63 24.57
N TRP A 469 -17.39 -2.65 24.31
CA TRP A 469 -17.08 -1.24 24.49
C TRP A 469 -17.55 -0.71 25.82
N ASP A 470 -16.70 0.06 26.48
CA ASP A 470 -17.02 0.89 27.64
C ASP A 470 -16.67 2.33 27.30
N PHE A 471 -17.67 3.21 27.26
CA PHE A 471 -17.51 4.59 26.79
C PHE A 471 -17.05 5.56 27.88
N GLY A 472 -16.82 5.08 29.11
CA GLY A 472 -16.25 5.86 30.21
C GLY A 472 -17.18 6.89 30.83
N ASP A 473 -18.49 6.86 30.53
CA ASP A 473 -19.50 7.76 31.03
C ASP A 473 -20.51 7.06 31.96
N GLY A 474 -20.27 5.78 32.27
CA GLY A 474 -21.17 4.96 33.10
C GLY A 474 -22.36 4.38 32.35
N SER A 475 -22.49 4.58 31.05
CA SER A 475 -23.51 3.94 30.21
C SER A 475 -23.28 2.41 30.11
N PRO A 476 -24.32 1.63 29.78
CA PRO A 476 -24.16 0.19 29.53
C PRO A 476 -23.16 -0.11 28.43
N ARG A 477 -22.37 -1.18 28.61
CA ARG A 477 -21.44 -1.67 27.59
C ARG A 477 -22.17 -2.16 26.35
N VAL A 478 -21.52 -1.97 25.18
CA VAL A 478 -22.05 -2.33 23.87
C VAL A 478 -21.15 -3.39 23.21
N ASN A 479 -21.77 -4.39 22.58
CA ASN A 479 -21.09 -5.53 21.94
C ASN A 479 -21.15 -5.48 20.40
N MET A 480 -21.24 -4.30 19.82
CA MET A 480 -21.20 -4.11 18.36
C MET A 480 -19.76 -3.91 17.90
N ARG A 481 -19.45 -4.28 16.65
CA ARG A 481 -18.13 -4.04 16.06
C ARG A 481 -17.86 -2.55 15.86
N HIS A 482 -18.81 -1.82 15.29
CA HIS A 482 -18.72 -0.38 15.00
C HIS A 482 -19.90 0.36 15.64
N PRO A 483 -19.85 0.66 16.95
CA PRO A 483 -20.96 1.33 17.62
C PRO A 483 -20.96 2.83 17.40
N TYR A 484 -22.16 3.41 17.51
CA TYR A 484 -22.35 4.82 17.81
C TYR A 484 -22.63 4.98 19.31
N HIS A 485 -22.06 6.04 19.88
CA HIS A 485 -22.38 6.44 21.25
C HIS A 485 -22.65 7.95 21.33
N SER A 486 -23.68 8.34 22.09
CA SER A 486 -24.03 9.75 22.31
C SER A 486 -23.75 10.12 23.75
N TYR A 487 -22.83 11.03 23.96
CA TYR A 487 -22.49 11.58 25.26
C TYR A 487 -23.52 12.66 25.68
N VAL A 488 -23.81 12.76 26.97
CA VAL A 488 -24.76 13.76 27.50
C VAL A 488 -24.14 15.17 27.47
N ALA A 489 -22.82 15.28 27.59
CA ALA A 489 -22.12 16.56 27.64
C ALA A 489 -20.73 16.42 27.00
N SER A 490 -20.15 17.54 26.61
CA SER A 490 -18.74 17.60 26.23
C SER A 490 -17.86 17.36 27.44
N GLY A 491 -16.83 16.50 27.29
CA GLY A 491 -15.94 16.13 28.40
C GLY A 491 -14.77 15.29 27.92
N THR A 492 -14.00 14.79 28.87
CA THR A 492 -12.95 13.79 28.63
C THR A 492 -13.46 12.44 29.13
N TYR A 493 -13.47 11.46 28.25
CA TYR A 493 -13.98 10.12 28.55
C TYR A 493 -12.89 9.09 28.26
N ASN A 494 -12.74 8.11 29.15
CA ASN A 494 -11.85 6.98 28.95
C ASN A 494 -12.60 5.85 28.26
N VAL A 495 -12.43 5.74 26.95
CA VAL A 495 -13.07 4.68 26.16
C VAL A 495 -12.18 3.45 26.14
N CYS A 496 -12.77 2.29 26.40
CA CYS A 496 -12.08 0.99 26.36
C CYS A 496 -12.80 0.05 25.38
N LEU A 497 -12.00 -0.57 24.52
CA LEU A 497 -12.39 -1.70 23.69
C LEU A 497 -11.74 -2.96 24.25
#